data_858c220d5f1214f4673fa1c9a1995e83
#
_entry.id   858c220d5f1214f4673fa1c9a1995e83
#
_cell.length_a   1.000
_cell.length_b   1.000
_cell.length_c   1.000
_cell.angle_alpha   90.00
_cell.angle_beta   90.00
_cell.angle_gamma   90.00
#
_symmetry.space_group_name_H-M   'P 1'
#
loop_
_entity.id
_entity.type
_entity.pdbx_description
1 polymer ?
#
loop_
_entity_poly.entity_id
_entity_poly.type
_entity_poly.pdbx_seq_one_letter_code
_entity_poly.pdbx_strand_id
1 'polypeptide(L)'
;MTAQRLTTEGARNAELRGPEFGSYAPDEVTWLLKDLSHLELEAALAVRERRIQAGTAHYAESLPIEYQPGAAYQQLFADTLDDSAQRLAQAVGVVGELIIAERHREPTLVSLARAGTPIGVLLRRWMSHVHDWDAPHYTISIVRDRGIDTAALDHITERHDPASLVFVDGWTGKGAIQRELTEALDAYARSGGPRLTNELAVLADPGFATTTFGTRDDFLIASACLNSTVSGLISRTVLNAEHIGDGEFHGAKFYRHLAEHDMSNRFLDVVSAQFDAVRDDVAAHVAALDAADRTPTWAGRESVEAVRAEYGLSSVNFVKPGVGETTRVLLRRVPWRILVRDNDLPEHRHIRLLAAERGVPVEVRADLAYSCMGLIKEDS
;
A
#
# COMPACT_ATOMS: atom_id res chain seq x y z
N MET A 1 -28.15 34.07 -2.22
CA MET A 1 -28.24 32.58 -2.12
C MET A 1 -26.90 31.87 -2.20
N THR A 2 -25.76 32.57 -2.18
CA THR A 2 -24.44 32.00 -2.37
C THR A 2 -23.68 31.69 -1.05
N ALA A 3 -24.00 32.37 0.04
CA ALA A 3 -23.27 32.19 1.32
C ALA A 3 -23.70 30.95 2.15
N GLN A 4 -24.91 30.43 1.92
CA GLN A 4 -25.45 29.26 2.65
C GLN A 4 -25.00 27.91 2.04
N ARG A 5 -24.54 27.87 0.77
CA ARG A 5 -23.98 26.68 0.16
C ARG A 5 -22.54 26.37 0.65
N LEU A 6 -21.73 27.40 0.86
CA LEU A 6 -20.33 27.23 1.30
C LEU A 6 -20.19 26.70 2.75
N THR A 7 -21.18 26.94 3.61
CA THR A 7 -21.15 26.45 5.00
C THR A 7 -21.63 25.01 5.17
N THR A 8 -22.38 24.48 4.22
CA THR A 8 -22.84 23.07 4.25
C THR A 8 -21.89 22.10 3.53
N GLU A 9 -21.10 22.56 2.56
CA GLU A 9 -20.07 21.75 1.89
C GLU A 9 -18.83 21.55 2.78
N GLY A 10 -18.41 22.55 3.53
CA GLY A 10 -17.28 22.45 4.46
C GLY A 10 -17.49 21.48 5.63
N ALA A 11 -18.75 21.12 5.95
CA ALA A 11 -19.07 20.15 7.01
C ALA A 11 -19.11 18.69 6.51
N ARG A 12 -19.14 18.45 5.19
CA ARG A 12 -19.25 17.09 4.61
C ARG A 12 -17.91 16.38 4.42
N ASN A 13 -16.85 17.14 4.12
CA ASN A 13 -15.51 16.64 3.79
C ASN A 13 -14.48 17.24 4.74
N ALA A 14 -14.51 16.81 6.00
CA ALA A 14 -13.56 17.28 7.01
C ALA A 14 -12.19 16.59 6.83
N GLU A 15 -11.12 17.35 6.96
CA GLU A 15 -9.78 16.80 7.14
C GLU A 15 -9.71 16.11 8.50
N LEU A 16 -9.36 14.82 8.50
CA LEU A 16 -9.18 14.05 9.73
C LEU A 16 -7.69 13.91 10.05
N ARG A 17 -7.36 13.93 11.33
CA ARG A 17 -5.98 13.85 11.83
C ARG A 17 -5.93 13.06 13.14
N GLY A 18 -4.77 12.51 13.45
CA GLY A 18 -4.54 11.90 14.75
C GLY A 18 -4.48 12.94 15.89
N PRO A 19 -4.82 12.56 17.11
CA PRO A 19 -5.27 11.24 17.56
C PRO A 19 -6.78 10.99 17.41
N GLU A 20 -7.55 11.98 16.91
CA GLU A 20 -9.02 11.85 16.74
C GLU A 20 -9.37 10.83 15.67
N PHE A 21 -8.54 10.71 14.62
CA PHE A 21 -8.69 9.71 13.56
C PHE A 21 -7.32 9.20 13.11
N GLY A 22 -6.98 7.98 13.53
CA GLY A 22 -5.68 7.39 13.29
C GLY A 22 -4.69 7.64 14.44
N SER A 23 -3.61 6.87 14.47
CA SER A 23 -2.62 6.88 15.54
C SER A 23 -1.34 7.63 15.21
N TYR A 24 -1.21 8.16 13.99
CA TYR A 24 -0.08 9.01 13.61
C TYR A 24 -0.23 10.41 14.21
N ALA A 25 0.89 11.14 14.34
CA ALA A 25 0.85 12.52 14.81
C ALA A 25 0.05 13.42 13.84
N PRO A 26 -0.62 14.47 14.35
CA PRO A 26 -1.53 15.29 13.54
C PRO A 26 -0.85 16.04 12.39
N ASP A 27 0.45 16.25 12.47
CA ASP A 27 1.26 16.89 11.45
C ASP A 27 1.86 15.90 10.43
N GLU A 28 1.84 14.58 10.70
CA GLU A 28 2.42 13.57 9.82
C GLU A 28 1.53 13.20 8.63
N VAL A 29 0.22 13.26 8.80
CA VAL A 29 -0.73 12.92 7.73
C VAL A 29 -2.09 13.55 7.94
N THR A 30 -2.70 14.01 6.86
CA THR A 30 -4.09 14.40 6.77
C THR A 30 -4.88 13.30 6.04
N TRP A 31 -5.89 12.73 6.71
CA TRP A 31 -6.76 11.72 6.13
C TRP A 31 -7.94 12.41 5.43
N LEU A 32 -8.02 12.31 4.12
CA LEU A 32 -9.19 12.73 3.34
C LEU A 32 -10.13 11.52 3.18
N LEU A 33 -10.75 11.17 4.30
CA LEU A 33 -11.64 10.04 4.45
C LEU A 33 -12.84 10.43 5.31
N LYS A 34 -13.99 9.81 5.08
CA LYS A 34 -15.15 9.94 5.94
C LYS A 34 -15.05 8.96 7.11
N ASP A 35 -15.19 9.45 8.34
CA ASP A 35 -15.19 8.59 9.54
C ASP A 35 -16.49 7.77 9.62
N LEU A 36 -16.35 6.47 9.42
CA LEU A 36 -17.44 5.47 9.54
C LEU A 36 -17.26 4.59 10.79
N SER A 37 -16.48 5.02 11.79
CA SER A 37 -16.17 4.22 12.99
C SER A 37 -17.40 3.84 13.80
N HIS A 38 -18.46 4.62 13.70
CA HIS A 38 -19.75 4.42 14.38
C HIS A 38 -20.65 3.37 13.71
N LEU A 39 -20.30 2.88 12.51
CA LEU A 39 -21.10 1.91 11.75
C LEU A 39 -20.59 0.49 11.94
N GLU A 40 -21.50 -0.48 11.89
CA GLU A 40 -21.19 -1.90 11.82
C GLU A 40 -21.06 -2.33 10.35
N LEU A 41 -19.86 -2.29 9.81
CA LEU A 41 -19.55 -2.62 8.41
C LEU A 41 -18.84 -3.97 8.26
N GLU A 42 -18.46 -4.59 9.37
CA GLU A 42 -17.78 -5.87 9.39
C GLU A 42 -18.73 -7.01 9.13
N ALA A 43 -18.36 -7.88 8.20
CA ALA A 43 -19.08 -9.10 7.92
C ALA A 43 -18.12 -10.29 7.85
N ALA A 44 -18.62 -11.48 8.26
CA ALA A 44 -17.86 -12.71 8.19
C ALA A 44 -17.38 -12.98 6.76
N LEU A 45 -16.14 -13.47 6.62
CA LEU A 45 -15.48 -13.71 5.33
C LEU A 45 -16.35 -14.52 4.37
N ALA A 46 -16.95 -15.62 4.86
CA ALA A 46 -17.81 -16.49 4.04
C ALA A 46 -19.08 -15.79 3.51
N VAL A 47 -19.62 -14.83 4.27
CA VAL A 47 -20.79 -14.05 3.84
C VAL A 47 -20.39 -13.04 2.76
N ARG A 48 -19.24 -12.39 2.96
CA ARG A 48 -18.72 -11.43 1.99
C ARG A 48 -18.33 -12.11 0.66
N GLU A 49 -17.57 -13.19 0.73
CA GLU A 49 -17.15 -13.94 -0.47
C GLU A 49 -18.36 -14.42 -1.27
N ARG A 50 -19.38 -14.94 -0.61
CA ARG A 50 -20.62 -15.38 -1.27
C ARG A 50 -21.33 -14.23 -2.00
N ARG A 51 -21.44 -13.04 -1.39
CA ARG A 51 -22.05 -11.86 -2.02
C ARG A 51 -21.22 -11.35 -3.20
N ILE A 52 -19.90 -11.34 -3.08
CA ILE A 52 -19.00 -10.91 -4.14
C ILE A 52 -19.07 -11.89 -5.32
N GLN A 53 -19.03 -13.19 -5.07
CA GLN A 53 -19.15 -14.22 -6.11
C GLN A 53 -20.51 -14.21 -6.81
N ALA A 54 -21.58 -13.91 -6.08
CA ALA A 54 -22.92 -13.73 -6.63
C ALA A 54 -23.10 -12.41 -7.42
N GLY A 55 -22.09 -11.53 -7.46
CA GLY A 55 -22.18 -10.21 -8.10
C GLY A 55 -23.15 -9.24 -7.42
N THR A 56 -23.61 -9.54 -6.20
CA THR A 56 -24.59 -8.74 -5.46
C THR A 56 -23.96 -7.67 -4.57
N ALA A 57 -22.63 -7.70 -4.38
CA ALA A 57 -21.88 -6.68 -3.63
C ALA A 57 -20.44 -6.57 -4.15
N HIS A 58 -19.89 -5.36 -4.04
CA HIS A 58 -18.47 -5.13 -4.27
C HIS A 58 -17.68 -5.30 -2.98
N TYR A 59 -16.40 -5.69 -3.08
CA TYR A 59 -15.54 -5.93 -1.90
C TYR A 59 -15.34 -4.68 -1.02
N ALA A 60 -15.50 -3.49 -1.59
CA ALA A 60 -15.38 -2.21 -0.89
C ALA A 60 -16.65 -1.76 -0.15
N GLU A 61 -17.78 -2.46 -0.31
CA GLU A 61 -19.03 -2.09 0.34
C GLU A 61 -19.11 -2.54 1.80
N SER A 62 -18.24 -3.45 2.23
CA SER A 62 -18.16 -3.96 3.60
C SER A 62 -16.73 -4.25 4.02
N LEU A 63 -16.49 -4.36 5.33
CA LEU A 63 -15.18 -4.68 5.89
C LEU A 63 -15.07 -6.15 6.28
N PRO A 64 -13.90 -6.79 6.17
CA PRO A 64 -13.64 -8.02 6.89
C PRO A 64 -13.56 -7.72 8.39
N ILE A 65 -13.89 -8.69 9.23
CA ILE A 65 -13.54 -8.61 10.64
C ILE A 65 -12.03 -8.45 10.73
N GLU A 66 -11.57 -7.40 11.39
CA GLU A 66 -10.13 -7.13 11.52
C GLU A 66 -9.53 -8.19 12.45
N TYR A 67 -8.52 -8.86 11.95
CA TYR A 67 -7.84 -9.91 12.66
C TYR A 67 -6.86 -9.33 13.67
N GLN A 68 -6.94 -9.75 14.94
CA GLN A 68 -5.91 -9.46 15.92
C GLN A 68 -4.72 -10.40 15.70
N PRO A 69 -3.51 -9.85 15.47
CA PRO A 69 -2.34 -10.69 15.27
C PRO A 69 -2.02 -11.51 16.51
N GLY A 70 -1.93 -12.83 16.37
CA GLY A 70 -1.43 -13.69 17.44
C GLY A 70 0.06 -13.46 17.72
N ALA A 71 0.56 -14.00 18.83
CA ALA A 71 1.95 -13.81 19.28
C ALA A 71 3.00 -14.16 18.21
N ALA A 72 2.78 -15.22 17.43
CA ALA A 72 3.68 -15.61 16.34
C ALA A 72 3.77 -14.55 15.22
N TYR A 73 2.66 -13.87 14.94
CA TYR A 73 2.62 -12.79 13.96
C TYR A 73 3.31 -11.52 14.44
N GLN A 74 3.10 -11.19 15.72
CA GLN A 74 3.77 -10.05 16.34
C GLN A 74 5.28 -10.28 16.38
N GLN A 75 5.72 -11.51 16.67
CA GLN A 75 7.13 -11.86 16.64
C GLN A 75 7.71 -11.78 15.22
N LEU A 76 7.01 -12.34 14.22
CA LEU A 76 7.43 -12.23 12.81
C LEU A 76 7.55 -10.76 12.37
N PHE A 77 6.61 -9.91 12.78
CA PHE A 77 6.70 -8.48 12.52
C PHE A 77 7.93 -7.84 13.16
N ALA A 78 8.19 -8.13 14.45
CA ALA A 78 9.33 -7.58 15.18
C ALA A 78 10.66 -8.02 14.56
N ASP A 79 10.82 -9.32 14.31
CA ASP A 79 12.04 -9.87 13.69
C ASP A 79 12.27 -9.29 12.29
N THR A 80 11.19 -9.21 11.49
CA THR A 80 11.27 -8.64 10.13
C THR A 80 11.62 -7.15 10.18
N LEU A 81 11.07 -6.40 11.12
CA LEU A 81 11.35 -4.97 11.27
C LEU A 81 12.81 -4.74 11.65
N ASP A 82 13.31 -5.47 12.63
CA ASP A 82 14.69 -5.36 13.09
C ASP A 82 15.69 -5.75 11.97
N ASP A 83 15.41 -6.82 11.23
CA ASP A 83 16.26 -7.32 10.13
C ASP A 83 16.24 -6.41 8.90
N SER A 84 15.13 -5.71 8.64
CA SER A 84 14.92 -4.93 7.40
C SER A 84 14.96 -3.42 7.58
N ALA A 85 15.08 -2.90 8.81
CA ALA A 85 14.96 -1.46 9.10
C ALA A 85 15.92 -0.60 8.27
N GLN A 86 17.19 -0.96 8.20
CA GLN A 86 18.20 -0.22 7.43
C GLN A 86 17.90 -0.26 5.92
N ARG A 87 17.51 -1.44 5.40
CA ARG A 87 17.14 -1.60 3.99
C ARG A 87 15.88 -0.80 3.64
N LEU A 88 14.90 -0.76 4.55
CA LEU A 88 13.70 0.08 4.39
C LEU A 88 14.05 1.56 4.42
N ALA A 89 14.89 2.00 5.35
CA ALA A 89 15.36 3.37 5.43
C ALA A 89 16.10 3.81 4.15
N GLN A 90 16.96 2.94 3.61
CA GLN A 90 17.63 3.18 2.33
C GLN A 90 16.61 3.33 1.20
N ALA A 91 15.63 2.43 1.11
CA ALA A 91 14.58 2.52 0.09
C ALA A 91 13.74 3.79 0.22
N VAL A 92 13.39 4.21 1.45
CA VAL A 92 12.72 5.49 1.73
C VAL A 92 13.56 6.66 1.25
N GLY A 93 14.85 6.69 1.60
CA GLY A 93 15.76 7.74 1.16
C GLY A 93 15.88 7.83 -0.35
N VAL A 94 16.08 6.69 -1.03
CA VAL A 94 16.16 6.65 -2.50
C VAL A 94 14.89 7.20 -3.14
N VAL A 95 13.71 6.78 -2.69
CA VAL A 95 12.43 7.30 -3.21
C VAL A 95 12.28 8.78 -2.92
N GLY A 96 12.63 9.23 -1.70
CA GLY A 96 12.58 10.64 -1.32
C GLY A 96 13.44 11.52 -2.21
N GLU A 97 14.68 11.13 -2.46
CA GLU A 97 15.61 11.88 -3.33
C GLU A 97 15.16 11.88 -4.79
N LEU A 98 14.67 10.75 -5.32
CA LEU A 98 14.11 10.69 -6.68
C LEU A 98 12.91 11.63 -6.83
N ILE A 99 11.99 11.65 -5.88
CA ILE A 99 10.84 12.55 -5.89
C ILE A 99 11.30 14.01 -5.93
N ILE A 100 12.25 14.40 -5.08
CA ILE A 100 12.77 15.76 -5.01
C ILE A 100 13.43 16.15 -6.34
N ALA A 101 14.27 15.27 -6.90
CA ALA A 101 14.93 15.51 -8.18
C ALA A 101 13.96 15.65 -9.36
N GLU A 102 12.92 14.78 -9.42
CA GLU A 102 11.95 14.74 -10.51
C GLU A 102 10.95 15.89 -10.49
N ARG A 103 10.58 16.37 -9.29
CA ARG A 103 9.55 17.42 -9.17
C ARG A 103 10.08 18.83 -9.28
N HIS A 104 11.35 19.07 -8.98
CA HIS A 104 11.98 20.42 -8.97
C HIS A 104 11.17 21.46 -8.15
N ARG A 105 10.25 21.02 -7.29
CA ARG A 105 9.32 21.77 -6.46
C ARG A 105 9.06 21.00 -5.18
N GLU A 106 8.41 21.66 -4.23
CA GLU A 106 7.94 20.98 -3.03
C GLU A 106 6.86 19.95 -3.37
N PRO A 107 7.10 18.62 -3.25
CA PRO A 107 6.09 17.63 -3.53
C PRO A 107 4.98 17.65 -2.48
N THR A 108 3.77 17.37 -2.94
CA THR A 108 2.64 17.02 -2.10
C THR A 108 2.47 15.51 -2.15
N LEU A 109 2.72 14.85 -1.03
CA LEU A 109 2.62 13.38 -0.93
C LEU A 109 1.15 12.96 -0.83
N VAL A 110 0.74 12.02 -1.67
CA VAL A 110 -0.63 11.48 -1.71
C VAL A 110 -0.57 9.97 -1.57
N SER A 111 -0.69 9.49 -0.33
CA SER A 111 -0.65 8.06 -0.02
C SER A 111 -1.95 7.36 -0.41
N LEU A 112 -1.84 6.20 -1.04
CA LEU A 112 -2.99 5.34 -1.32
C LEU A 112 -3.37 4.54 -0.08
N ALA A 113 -4.57 4.81 0.44
CA ALA A 113 -5.05 4.18 1.66
C ALA A 113 -5.24 2.67 1.47
N ARG A 114 -4.77 1.92 2.41
CA ARG A 114 -4.08 2.31 3.66
C ARG A 114 -2.56 2.01 3.63
N ALA A 115 -2.13 1.06 2.79
CA ALA A 115 -0.74 0.54 2.81
C ALA A 115 0.30 1.61 2.46
N GLY A 116 -0.05 2.60 1.63
CA GLY A 116 0.81 3.72 1.30
C GLY A 116 1.01 4.71 2.45
N THR A 117 0.08 4.80 3.41
CA THR A 117 0.14 5.82 4.46
C THR A 117 1.42 5.80 5.29
N PRO A 118 1.84 4.66 5.88
CA PRO A 118 3.11 4.63 6.63
C PRO A 118 4.32 4.98 5.76
N ILE A 119 4.26 4.71 4.46
CA ILE A 119 5.34 5.03 3.53
C ILE A 119 5.40 6.53 3.25
N GLY A 120 4.25 7.18 3.04
CA GLY A 120 4.18 8.63 2.92
C GLY A 120 4.67 9.36 4.17
N VAL A 121 4.36 8.85 5.37
CA VAL A 121 4.90 9.38 6.63
C VAL A 121 6.42 9.23 6.67
N LEU A 122 6.98 8.08 6.30
CA LEU A 122 8.43 7.87 6.25
C LEU A 122 9.11 8.80 5.23
N LEU A 123 8.52 8.99 4.05
CA LEU A 123 9.03 9.93 3.03
C LEU A 123 9.01 11.37 3.55
N ARG A 124 7.92 11.79 4.19
CA ARG A 124 7.83 13.10 4.84
C ARG A 124 8.91 13.27 5.92
N ARG A 125 9.10 12.25 6.79
CA ARG A 125 10.16 12.26 7.81
C ARG A 125 11.56 12.34 7.20
N TRP A 126 11.82 11.63 6.08
CA TRP A 126 13.08 11.72 5.35
C TRP A 126 13.32 13.13 4.84
N MET A 127 12.34 13.73 4.17
CA MET A 127 12.43 15.09 3.62
C MET A 127 12.65 16.13 4.70
N SER A 128 11.98 16.01 5.85
CA SER A 128 12.19 16.87 6.99
C SER A 128 13.59 16.69 7.60
N HIS A 129 14.04 15.44 7.79
CA HIS A 129 15.32 15.12 8.42
C HIS A 129 16.54 15.52 7.56
N VAL A 130 16.47 15.32 6.25
CA VAL A 130 17.61 15.51 5.34
C VAL A 130 17.61 16.90 4.72
N HIS A 131 16.46 17.47 4.42
CA HIS A 131 16.30 18.71 3.67
C HIS A 131 15.64 19.85 4.46
N ASP A 132 15.30 19.62 5.74
CA ASP A 132 14.57 20.58 6.60
C ASP A 132 13.24 21.02 5.93
N TRP A 133 12.53 20.09 5.36
CA TRP A 133 11.37 20.35 4.54
C TRP A 133 10.15 19.50 4.90
N ASP A 134 9.10 20.14 5.40
CA ASP A 134 7.83 19.54 5.80
C ASP A 134 6.87 19.42 4.62
N ALA A 135 7.01 18.34 3.82
CA ALA A 135 6.13 18.09 2.70
C ALA A 135 4.68 17.88 3.17
N PRO A 136 3.67 18.54 2.54
CA PRO A 136 2.28 18.21 2.77
C PRO A 136 2.01 16.74 2.45
N HIS A 137 1.29 16.04 3.35
CA HIS A 137 1.00 14.62 3.18
C HIS A 137 -0.48 14.33 3.42
N TYR A 138 -1.12 13.79 2.40
CA TYR A 138 -2.52 13.36 2.41
C TYR A 138 -2.62 11.85 2.21
N THR A 139 -3.65 11.25 2.79
CA THR A 139 -4.04 9.88 2.48
C THR A 139 -5.44 9.86 1.89
N ILE A 140 -5.59 9.27 0.71
CA ILE A 140 -6.85 9.16 -0.02
C ILE A 140 -7.16 7.72 -0.40
N SER A 141 -8.41 7.45 -0.72
CA SER A 141 -8.87 6.12 -1.12
C SER A 141 -8.66 5.85 -2.61
N ILE A 142 -8.18 4.65 -2.91
CA ILE A 142 -8.31 4.02 -4.24
C ILE A 142 -8.97 2.64 -4.07
N VAL A 143 -9.94 2.34 -4.91
CA VAL A 143 -10.71 1.10 -4.86
C VAL A 143 -10.62 0.41 -6.22
N ARG A 144 -10.10 -0.81 -6.24
CA ARG A 144 -9.99 -1.58 -7.48
C ARG A 144 -11.34 -1.69 -8.18
N ASP A 145 -11.37 -1.49 -9.48
CA ASP A 145 -12.56 -1.52 -10.35
C ASP A 145 -13.58 -0.40 -10.05
N ARG A 146 -13.23 0.56 -9.21
CA ARG A 146 -14.06 1.72 -8.84
C ARG A 146 -13.33 3.06 -8.91
N GLY A 147 -12.00 3.03 -9.07
CA GLY A 147 -11.16 4.21 -9.22
C GLY A 147 -10.74 4.86 -7.91
N ILE A 148 -10.30 6.09 -8.02
CA ILE A 148 -9.77 6.92 -6.93
C ILE A 148 -10.85 7.89 -6.42
N ASP A 149 -10.71 8.33 -5.18
CA ASP A 149 -11.58 9.34 -4.58
C ASP A 149 -11.37 10.71 -5.26
N THR A 150 -12.27 11.06 -6.17
CA THR A 150 -12.19 12.31 -6.94
C THR A 150 -12.47 13.54 -6.09
N ALA A 151 -13.34 13.43 -5.05
CA ALA A 151 -13.60 14.53 -4.12
C ALA A 151 -12.34 14.85 -3.30
N ALA A 152 -11.56 13.84 -2.92
CA ALA A 152 -10.26 14.03 -2.26
C ALA A 152 -9.22 14.64 -3.23
N LEU A 153 -9.22 14.26 -4.50
CA LEU A 153 -8.35 14.89 -5.50
C LEU A 153 -8.70 16.37 -5.70
N ASP A 154 -9.99 16.72 -5.81
CA ASP A 154 -10.45 18.11 -5.93
C ASP A 154 -9.98 18.92 -4.71
N HIS A 155 -10.14 18.37 -3.50
CA HIS A 155 -9.70 19.00 -2.27
C HIS A 155 -8.20 19.33 -2.26
N ILE A 156 -7.35 18.41 -2.75
CA ILE A 156 -5.90 18.60 -2.79
C ILE A 156 -5.52 19.59 -3.91
N THR A 157 -6.09 19.46 -5.10
CA THR A 157 -5.73 20.28 -6.25
C THR A 157 -6.22 21.73 -6.16
N GLU A 158 -7.21 22.01 -5.31
CA GLU A 158 -7.61 23.37 -4.93
C GLU A 158 -6.57 24.08 -4.04
N ARG A 159 -5.70 23.34 -3.35
CA ARG A 159 -4.75 23.84 -2.35
C ARG A 159 -3.29 23.76 -2.78
N HIS A 160 -2.99 22.84 -3.67
CA HIS A 160 -1.63 22.54 -4.14
C HIS A 160 -1.56 22.53 -5.65
N ASP A 161 -0.40 22.87 -6.21
CA ASP A 161 -0.13 22.73 -7.64
C ASP A 161 -0.32 21.27 -8.07
N PRO A 162 -1.19 20.96 -9.02
CA PRO A 162 -1.39 19.60 -9.53
C PRO A 162 -0.08 18.91 -9.96
N ALA A 163 0.91 19.66 -10.43
CA ALA A 163 2.22 19.13 -10.81
C ALA A 163 3.10 18.73 -9.63
N SER A 164 2.76 19.16 -8.40
CA SER A 164 3.48 18.77 -7.18
C SER A 164 3.06 17.42 -6.62
N LEU A 165 1.90 16.89 -7.03
CA LEU A 165 1.33 15.67 -6.45
C LEU A 165 2.17 14.45 -6.81
N VAL A 166 2.45 13.62 -5.80
CA VAL A 166 3.15 12.35 -5.92
C VAL A 166 2.33 11.27 -5.22
N PHE A 167 1.87 10.29 -5.97
CA PHE A 167 1.15 9.14 -5.41
C PHE A 167 2.12 8.14 -4.81
N VAL A 168 1.78 7.62 -3.63
CA VAL A 168 2.67 6.76 -2.82
C VAL A 168 1.96 5.48 -2.41
N ASP A 169 2.65 4.34 -2.56
CA ASP A 169 2.26 3.04 -1.97
C ASP A 169 3.50 2.29 -1.47
N GLY A 170 3.31 1.13 -0.85
CA GLY A 170 4.40 0.34 -0.26
C GLY A 170 5.22 -0.43 -1.29
N TRP A 171 4.58 -1.23 -2.11
CA TRP A 171 5.23 -2.05 -3.13
C TRP A 171 4.30 -2.36 -4.30
N THR A 172 4.90 -2.71 -5.43
CA THR A 172 4.14 -3.27 -6.55
C THR A 172 4.13 -4.80 -6.48
N GLY A 173 2.93 -5.38 -6.63
CA GLY A 173 2.80 -6.79 -6.97
C GLY A 173 2.68 -6.94 -8.50
N LYS A 174 1.52 -7.36 -8.98
CA LYS A 174 1.22 -7.48 -10.43
C LYS A 174 1.03 -6.13 -11.16
N GLY A 175 1.34 -5.00 -10.53
CA GLY A 175 1.08 -3.68 -11.06
C GLY A 175 -0.40 -3.28 -11.12
N ALA A 176 -1.27 -3.98 -10.36
CA ALA A 176 -2.71 -3.74 -10.42
C ALA A 176 -3.07 -2.32 -9.94
N ILE A 177 -2.46 -1.83 -8.87
CA ILE A 177 -2.71 -0.49 -8.34
C ILE A 177 -2.16 0.59 -9.27
N GLN A 178 -0.98 0.37 -9.88
CA GLN A 178 -0.44 1.30 -10.87
C GLN A 178 -1.39 1.49 -12.06
N ARG A 179 -1.99 0.40 -12.56
CA ARG A 179 -2.98 0.48 -13.65
C ARG A 179 -4.26 1.16 -13.20
N GLU A 180 -4.80 0.78 -12.04
CA GLU A 180 -5.99 1.41 -11.48
C GLU A 180 -5.79 2.92 -11.32
N LEU A 181 -4.63 3.33 -10.80
CA LEU A 181 -4.27 4.74 -10.66
C LEU A 181 -4.27 5.44 -12.02
N THR A 182 -3.60 4.86 -13.01
CA THR A 182 -3.54 5.43 -14.36
C THR A 182 -4.94 5.62 -14.96
N GLU A 183 -5.77 4.56 -14.93
CA GLU A 183 -7.13 4.59 -15.45
C GLU A 183 -8.02 5.61 -14.74
N ALA A 184 -7.90 5.68 -13.40
CA ALA A 184 -8.66 6.58 -12.57
C ALA A 184 -8.28 8.04 -12.79
N LEU A 185 -6.98 8.36 -12.91
CA LEU A 185 -6.51 9.72 -13.16
C LEU A 185 -6.85 10.19 -14.59
N ASP A 186 -6.80 9.29 -15.58
CA ASP A 186 -7.28 9.58 -16.91
C ASP A 186 -8.79 9.86 -16.94
N ALA A 187 -9.58 9.11 -16.15
CA ALA A 187 -11.01 9.35 -16.01
C ALA A 187 -11.28 10.70 -15.32
N TYR A 188 -10.52 11.02 -14.26
CA TYR A 188 -10.61 12.29 -13.55
C TYR A 188 -10.31 13.47 -14.49
N ALA A 189 -9.26 13.41 -15.30
CA ALA A 189 -8.94 14.46 -16.27
C ALA A 189 -10.04 14.59 -17.34
N ARG A 190 -10.65 13.48 -17.80
CA ARG A 190 -11.78 13.53 -18.74
C ARG A 190 -13.05 14.15 -18.16
N SER A 191 -13.25 14.06 -16.84
CA SER A 191 -14.38 14.66 -16.15
C SER A 191 -14.20 16.16 -15.84
N GLY A 192 -13.06 16.74 -16.21
CA GLY A 192 -12.77 18.16 -16.03
C GLY A 192 -11.77 18.50 -14.93
N GLY A 193 -11.25 17.52 -14.22
CA GLY A 193 -10.16 17.70 -13.26
C GLY A 193 -8.82 18.02 -13.97
N PRO A 194 -7.84 18.56 -13.25
CA PRO A 194 -6.51 18.78 -13.81
C PRO A 194 -5.83 17.46 -14.19
N ARG A 195 -4.97 17.50 -15.19
CA ARG A 195 -4.13 16.36 -15.54
C ARG A 195 -3.06 16.18 -14.46
N LEU A 196 -3.06 15.01 -13.80
CA LEU A 196 -2.09 14.62 -12.79
C LEU A 196 -1.10 13.60 -13.38
N THR A 197 0.10 13.55 -12.80
CA THR A 197 1.02 12.46 -13.12
C THR A 197 0.51 11.15 -12.53
N ASN A 198 0.60 10.08 -13.31
CA ASN A 198 0.15 8.75 -12.91
C ASN A 198 1.28 7.85 -12.36
N GLU A 199 2.44 8.43 -12.10
CA GLU A 199 3.56 7.71 -11.50
C GLU A 199 3.25 7.40 -10.04
N LEU A 200 3.45 6.13 -9.68
CA LEU A 200 3.35 5.63 -8.32
C LEU A 200 4.75 5.45 -7.75
N ALA A 201 5.07 6.19 -6.69
CA ALA A 201 6.31 6.01 -5.96
C ALA A 201 6.15 4.88 -4.92
N VAL A 202 7.09 3.91 -4.91
CA VAL A 202 7.03 2.75 -4.01
C VAL A 202 8.40 2.42 -3.44
N LEU A 203 8.45 1.80 -2.25
CA LEU A 203 9.71 1.33 -1.68
C LEU A 203 10.29 0.15 -2.44
N ALA A 204 9.43 -0.79 -2.84
CA ALA A 204 9.86 -1.97 -3.59
C ALA A 204 9.00 -2.18 -4.84
N ASP A 205 9.64 -2.38 -5.99
CA ASP A 205 8.98 -2.65 -7.26
C ASP A 205 9.45 -3.95 -7.93
N PRO A 206 9.29 -5.10 -7.29
CA PRO A 206 9.66 -6.39 -7.89
C PRO A 206 8.80 -6.74 -9.11
N GLY A 207 7.70 -6.04 -9.32
CA GLY A 207 6.83 -6.18 -10.48
C GLY A 207 7.29 -5.44 -11.73
N PHE A 208 8.30 -4.58 -11.62
CA PHE A 208 8.79 -3.71 -12.70
C PHE A 208 7.67 -2.85 -13.32
N ALA A 209 6.83 -2.26 -12.46
CA ALA A 209 5.61 -1.56 -12.86
C ALA A 209 5.67 -0.03 -12.73
N THR A 210 6.74 0.54 -12.13
CA THR A 210 6.89 1.98 -11.92
C THR A 210 8.31 2.46 -12.22
N THR A 211 8.47 3.77 -12.41
CA THR A 211 9.76 4.45 -12.63
C THR A 211 10.38 4.95 -11.32
N THR A 212 9.57 5.26 -10.30
CA THR A 212 10.01 5.83 -9.01
C THR A 212 9.94 4.76 -7.93
N PHE A 213 11.08 4.16 -7.60
CA PHE A 213 11.17 3.06 -6.64
C PHE A 213 12.48 3.10 -5.85
N GLY A 214 12.44 2.56 -4.63
CA GLY A 214 13.61 2.42 -3.79
C GLY A 214 14.48 1.21 -4.16
N THR A 215 13.85 0.10 -4.56
CA THR A 215 14.56 -1.11 -5.01
C THR A 215 13.66 -1.97 -5.89
N ARG A 216 14.28 -2.82 -6.72
CA ARG A 216 13.61 -3.92 -7.45
C ARG A 216 13.60 -5.24 -6.68
N ASP A 217 14.22 -5.27 -5.52
CA ASP A 217 14.29 -6.49 -4.73
C ASP A 217 12.93 -6.87 -4.15
N ASP A 218 12.71 -8.17 -4.11
CA ASP A 218 11.53 -8.77 -3.52
C ASP A 218 11.85 -9.30 -2.13
N PHE A 219 11.49 -8.54 -1.10
CA PHE A 219 11.70 -8.87 0.30
C PHE A 219 10.47 -8.56 1.15
N LEU A 220 10.44 -9.07 2.38
CA LEU A 220 9.33 -8.82 3.28
C LEU A 220 9.45 -7.43 3.92
N ILE A 221 8.60 -6.51 3.50
CA ILE A 221 8.40 -5.25 4.22
C ILE A 221 7.58 -5.55 5.48
N ALA A 222 8.07 -5.18 6.65
CA ALA A 222 7.44 -5.53 7.93
C ALA A 222 5.96 -5.14 8.01
N SER A 223 5.57 -4.00 7.42
CA SER A 223 4.16 -3.59 7.36
C SER A 223 3.25 -4.59 6.63
N ALA A 224 3.79 -5.49 5.79
CA ALA A 224 3.01 -6.55 5.15
C ALA A 224 2.52 -7.63 6.12
N CYS A 225 3.18 -7.80 7.27
CA CYS A 225 2.81 -8.78 8.29
C CYS A 225 1.53 -8.40 9.03
N LEU A 226 1.21 -7.12 9.14
CA LEU A 226 0.08 -6.59 9.88
C LEU A 226 -0.94 -5.91 8.96
N ASN A 227 -2.06 -5.45 9.51
CA ASN A 227 -3.09 -4.72 8.78
C ASN A 227 -3.26 -3.30 9.35
N SER A 228 -4.42 -3.02 10.01
CA SER A 228 -4.68 -1.72 10.63
C SER A 228 -3.66 -1.37 11.71
N THR A 229 -3.18 -2.37 12.44
CA THR A 229 -2.21 -2.20 13.54
C THR A 229 -0.81 -1.78 13.12
N VAL A 230 -0.56 -1.51 11.83
CA VAL A 230 0.67 -0.92 11.29
C VAL A 230 0.37 0.21 10.31
N SER A 231 -0.88 0.62 10.20
CA SER A 231 -1.35 1.64 9.25
C SER A 231 -2.25 2.66 9.93
N GLY A 232 -1.85 3.14 11.12
CA GLY A 232 -2.58 4.15 11.87
C GLY A 232 -3.89 3.68 12.48
N LEU A 233 -4.08 2.36 12.65
CA LEU A 233 -5.34 1.74 13.09
C LEU A 233 -6.53 1.99 12.15
N ILE A 234 -6.27 2.31 10.89
CA ILE A 234 -7.33 2.60 9.91
C ILE A 234 -7.72 1.32 9.15
N SER A 235 -9.01 1.14 8.91
CA SER A 235 -9.55 0.04 8.11
C SER A 235 -9.15 0.16 6.63
N ARG A 236 -9.46 -0.86 5.82
CA ARG A 236 -9.58 -0.64 4.38
C ARG A 236 -10.61 0.44 4.11
N THR A 237 -10.46 1.12 2.97
CA THR A 237 -11.44 2.11 2.54
C THR A 237 -12.74 1.44 2.09
N VAL A 238 -13.84 2.13 2.33
CA VAL A 238 -15.20 1.72 2.04
C VAL A 238 -15.79 2.68 1.03
N LEU A 239 -16.42 2.11 0.01
CA LEU A 239 -17.23 2.84 -0.95
C LEU A 239 -18.59 2.14 -1.06
N ASN A 240 -19.56 2.66 -0.32
CA ASN A 240 -20.90 2.13 -0.23
C ASN A 240 -21.89 3.29 -0.34
N ALA A 241 -22.78 3.26 -1.34
CA ALA A 241 -23.73 4.33 -1.62
C ALA A 241 -24.76 4.58 -0.49
N GLU A 242 -24.92 3.64 0.45
CA GLU A 242 -25.77 3.84 1.64
C GLU A 242 -25.11 4.82 2.65
N HIS A 243 -23.78 4.93 2.61
CA HIS A 243 -23.01 5.68 3.61
C HIS A 243 -22.19 6.82 3.01
N ILE A 244 -21.90 6.75 1.70
CA ILE A 244 -21.11 7.75 0.99
C ILE A 244 -21.98 8.39 -0.08
N GLY A 245 -22.28 9.66 0.09
CA GLY A 245 -23.04 10.46 -0.89
C GLY A 245 -22.15 11.02 -2.00
N ASP A 246 -22.80 11.57 -3.02
CA ASP A 246 -22.11 12.24 -4.12
C ASP A 246 -21.24 13.40 -3.62
N GLY A 247 -19.97 13.43 -4.00
CA GLY A 247 -19.00 14.46 -3.61
C GLY A 247 -18.49 14.34 -2.17
N GLU A 248 -18.83 13.28 -1.44
CA GLU A 248 -18.21 12.96 -0.15
C GLU A 248 -16.95 12.11 -0.33
N PHE A 249 -16.01 12.24 0.60
CA PHE A 249 -14.85 11.36 0.67
C PHE A 249 -15.25 9.90 0.88
N HIS A 250 -14.49 8.97 0.31
CA HIS A 250 -14.64 7.55 0.64
C HIS A 250 -14.45 7.33 2.14
N GLY A 251 -15.07 6.28 2.68
CA GLY A 251 -15.08 6.05 4.12
C GLY A 251 -13.98 5.14 4.62
N ALA A 252 -13.66 5.25 5.90
CA ALA A 252 -12.88 4.27 6.65
C ALA A 252 -13.28 4.28 8.13
N LYS A 253 -12.87 3.24 8.85
CA LYS A 253 -13.06 3.15 10.30
C LYS A 253 -11.72 3.31 11.01
N PHE A 254 -11.74 3.96 12.15
CA PHE A 254 -10.63 3.99 13.09
C PHE A 254 -10.86 2.95 14.20
N TYR A 255 -10.03 1.93 14.25
CA TYR A 255 -10.11 0.81 15.19
C TYR A 255 -9.47 1.13 16.55
N ARG A 256 -10.02 2.11 17.29
CA ARG A 256 -9.51 2.53 18.60
C ARG A 256 -9.35 1.39 19.59
N HIS A 257 -10.20 0.37 19.51
CA HIS A 257 -10.15 -0.80 20.38
C HIS A 257 -8.91 -1.68 20.18
N LEU A 258 -8.14 -1.46 19.09
CA LEU A 258 -6.88 -2.16 18.81
C LEU A 258 -5.64 -1.37 19.25
N ALA A 259 -5.79 -0.25 19.98
CA ALA A 259 -4.69 0.63 20.37
C ALA A 259 -3.55 -0.08 21.12
N GLU A 260 -3.88 -1.08 21.95
CA GLU A 260 -2.88 -1.88 22.66
C GLU A 260 -2.00 -2.76 21.74
N HIS A 261 -2.45 -2.98 20.51
CA HIS A 261 -1.73 -3.76 19.49
C HIS A 261 -1.13 -2.89 18.38
N ASP A 262 -1.20 -1.57 18.53
CA ASP A 262 -0.74 -0.65 17.50
C ASP A 262 0.79 -0.60 17.41
N MET A 263 1.30 -0.96 16.25
CA MET A 263 2.72 -0.96 15.91
C MET A 263 3.07 0.13 14.90
N SER A 264 2.10 1.02 14.56
CA SER A 264 2.26 2.01 13.49
C SER A 264 3.43 2.94 13.76
N ASN A 265 3.46 3.59 14.92
CA ASN A 265 4.54 4.50 15.28
C ASN A 265 5.86 3.77 15.52
N ARG A 266 5.85 2.57 16.13
CA ARG A 266 7.07 1.76 16.27
C ARG A 266 7.71 1.45 14.92
N PHE A 267 6.91 1.09 13.92
CA PHE A 267 7.40 0.85 12.55
C PHE A 267 8.11 2.08 12.01
N LEU A 268 7.48 3.25 12.11
CA LEU A 268 8.04 4.52 11.65
C LEU A 268 9.33 4.88 12.38
N ASP A 269 9.34 4.76 13.70
CA ASP A 269 10.45 5.19 14.55
C ASP A 269 11.69 4.31 14.33
N VAL A 270 11.52 2.98 14.24
CA VAL A 270 12.62 2.05 13.99
C VAL A 270 13.26 2.29 12.62
N VAL A 271 12.44 2.53 11.58
CA VAL A 271 12.96 2.83 10.24
C VAL A 271 13.61 4.20 10.20
N SER A 272 12.96 5.25 10.74
CA SER A 272 13.50 6.60 10.74
C SER A 272 14.82 6.73 11.51
N ALA A 273 15.01 5.92 12.55
CA ALA A 273 16.26 5.89 13.32
C ALA A 273 17.48 5.46 12.49
N GLN A 274 17.28 4.86 11.31
CA GLN A 274 18.34 4.42 10.41
C GLN A 274 18.73 5.49 9.36
N PHE A 275 18.04 6.62 9.28
CA PHE A 275 18.22 7.59 8.20
C PHE A 275 19.65 8.09 8.07
N ASP A 276 20.30 8.48 9.17
CA ASP A 276 21.69 8.94 9.12
C ASP A 276 22.67 7.86 8.68
N ALA A 277 22.42 6.61 9.05
CA ALA A 277 23.29 5.48 8.71
C ALA A 277 23.27 5.10 7.22
N VAL A 278 22.23 5.51 6.49
CA VAL A 278 22.04 5.11 5.07
C VAL A 278 22.27 6.24 4.07
N ARG A 279 22.59 7.46 4.51
CA ARG A 279 22.70 8.65 3.63
C ARG A 279 23.66 8.46 2.45
N ASP A 280 24.84 7.93 2.70
CA ASP A 280 25.85 7.72 1.66
C ASP A 280 25.41 6.62 0.67
N ASP A 281 24.82 5.54 1.18
CA ASP A 281 24.27 4.46 0.36
C ASP A 281 23.09 4.96 -0.51
N VAL A 282 22.25 5.82 0.04
CA VAL A 282 21.14 6.47 -0.71
C VAL A 282 21.71 7.28 -1.86
N ALA A 283 22.69 8.16 -1.60
CA ALA A 283 23.28 9.01 -2.63
C ALA A 283 23.92 8.17 -3.76
N ALA A 284 24.64 7.09 -3.42
CA ALA A 284 25.23 6.19 -4.39
C ALA A 284 24.18 5.44 -5.21
N HIS A 285 23.07 5.00 -4.56
CA HIS A 285 21.99 4.28 -5.22
C HIS A 285 21.20 5.20 -6.18
N VAL A 286 20.88 6.43 -5.76
CA VAL A 286 20.22 7.43 -6.62
C VAL A 286 21.07 7.70 -7.86
N ALA A 287 22.37 7.93 -7.71
CA ALA A 287 23.26 8.14 -8.85
C ALA A 287 23.27 6.95 -9.82
N ALA A 288 23.21 5.72 -9.30
CA ALA A 288 23.11 4.52 -10.12
C ALA A 288 21.76 4.44 -10.88
N LEU A 289 20.66 4.80 -10.21
CA LEU A 289 19.32 4.80 -10.82
C LEU A 289 19.15 5.91 -11.88
N ASP A 290 19.78 7.07 -11.69
CA ASP A 290 19.77 8.16 -12.68
C ASP A 290 20.50 7.78 -13.97
N ALA A 291 21.51 6.93 -13.86
CA ALA A 291 22.26 6.39 -15.01
C ALA A 291 21.58 5.17 -15.68
N ALA A 292 20.56 4.59 -15.03
CA ALA A 292 19.89 3.38 -15.48
C ALA A 292 18.59 3.69 -16.26
N ASP A 293 18.19 2.77 -17.14
CA ASP A 293 16.85 2.76 -17.71
C ASP A 293 15.86 2.21 -16.68
N ARG A 294 14.97 3.08 -16.18
CA ARG A 294 13.93 2.75 -15.20
C ARG A 294 12.56 2.48 -15.84
N THR A 295 12.50 2.41 -17.16
CA THR A 295 11.24 2.19 -17.89
C THR A 295 10.55 0.90 -17.41
N PRO A 296 9.25 0.95 -17.04
CA PRO A 296 8.51 -0.21 -16.59
C PRO A 296 8.41 -1.28 -17.68
N THR A 297 8.88 -2.49 -17.37
CA THR A 297 8.80 -3.64 -18.29
C THR A 297 7.60 -4.53 -18.06
N TRP A 298 6.95 -4.40 -16.89
CA TRP A 298 5.83 -5.26 -16.46
C TRP A 298 6.18 -6.76 -16.37
N ALA A 299 7.45 -7.10 -16.24
CA ALA A 299 7.94 -8.48 -16.18
C ALA A 299 7.24 -9.32 -15.08
N GLY A 300 6.89 -8.68 -13.97
CA GLY A 300 6.13 -9.33 -12.91
C GLY A 300 4.76 -9.82 -13.36
N ARG A 301 4.05 -9.06 -14.17
CA ARG A 301 2.73 -9.45 -14.71
C ARG A 301 2.86 -10.64 -15.66
N GLU A 302 3.84 -10.61 -16.55
CA GLU A 302 4.10 -11.71 -17.48
C GLU A 302 4.44 -13.00 -16.75
N SER A 303 5.28 -12.93 -15.71
CA SER A 303 5.62 -14.07 -14.87
C SER A 303 4.40 -14.65 -14.15
N VAL A 304 3.50 -13.81 -13.64
CA VAL A 304 2.24 -14.25 -13.01
C VAL A 304 1.32 -14.94 -14.01
N GLU A 305 1.20 -14.43 -15.22
CA GLU A 305 0.38 -15.06 -16.28
C GLU A 305 0.96 -16.39 -16.74
N ALA A 306 2.29 -16.49 -16.87
CA ALA A 306 2.95 -17.73 -17.21
C ALA A 306 2.67 -18.82 -16.15
N VAL A 307 2.84 -18.48 -14.87
CA VAL A 307 2.54 -19.38 -13.75
C VAL A 307 1.05 -19.75 -13.72
N ARG A 308 0.13 -18.77 -13.91
CA ARG A 308 -1.30 -19.04 -13.99
C ARG A 308 -1.63 -20.09 -15.06
N ALA A 309 -1.08 -19.90 -16.27
CA ALA A 309 -1.34 -20.79 -17.40
C ALA A 309 -0.77 -22.19 -17.18
N GLU A 310 0.47 -22.29 -16.68
CA GLU A 310 1.17 -23.55 -16.42
C GLU A 310 0.46 -24.41 -15.37
N TYR A 311 0.00 -23.78 -14.28
CA TYR A 311 -0.71 -24.47 -13.20
C TYR A 311 -2.22 -24.60 -13.43
N GLY A 312 -2.73 -24.19 -14.60
CA GLY A 312 -4.13 -24.35 -14.99
C GLY A 312 -5.11 -23.55 -14.13
N LEU A 313 -4.66 -22.46 -13.51
CA LEU A 313 -5.50 -21.63 -12.66
C LEU A 313 -6.45 -20.76 -13.48
N SER A 314 -7.71 -20.64 -13.07
CA SER A 314 -8.76 -19.89 -13.79
C SER A 314 -8.50 -18.38 -13.77
N SER A 315 -7.84 -17.88 -12.73
CA SER A 315 -7.59 -16.44 -12.55
C SER A 315 -6.20 -16.15 -12.00
N VAL A 316 -5.61 -15.05 -12.46
CA VAL A 316 -4.37 -14.46 -11.88
C VAL A 316 -4.52 -14.14 -10.38
N ASN A 317 -5.74 -14.10 -9.87
CA ASN A 317 -5.97 -13.83 -8.46
C ASN A 317 -5.57 -14.99 -7.55
N PHE A 318 -5.41 -16.20 -8.09
CA PHE A 318 -4.90 -17.37 -7.37
C PHE A 318 -3.36 -17.40 -7.31
N VAL A 319 -2.67 -16.58 -8.11
CA VAL A 319 -1.23 -16.40 -8.04
C VAL A 319 -0.92 -15.13 -7.22
N LYS A 320 -0.18 -15.28 -6.15
CA LYS A 320 0.21 -14.21 -5.23
C LYS A 320 1.72 -14.01 -5.26
N PRO A 321 2.22 -13.06 -6.06
CA PRO A 321 3.64 -12.87 -6.26
C PRO A 321 4.28 -12.09 -5.12
N GLY A 322 5.54 -12.40 -4.88
CA GLY A 322 6.41 -11.72 -3.95
C GLY A 322 6.33 -12.22 -2.51
N VAL A 323 7.36 -11.89 -1.74
CA VAL A 323 7.55 -12.39 -0.36
C VAL A 323 6.38 -11.98 0.54
N GLY A 324 5.93 -10.72 0.46
CA GLY A 324 4.84 -10.22 1.30
C GLY A 324 3.50 -10.92 1.02
N GLU A 325 3.12 -11.08 -0.25
CA GLU A 325 1.86 -11.75 -0.61
C GLU A 325 1.93 -13.27 -0.34
N THR A 326 3.06 -13.91 -0.60
CA THR A 326 3.28 -15.33 -0.27
C THR A 326 3.15 -15.59 1.22
N THR A 327 3.76 -14.74 2.04
CA THR A 327 3.61 -14.78 3.50
C THR A 327 2.14 -14.69 3.91
N ARG A 328 1.39 -13.75 3.33
CA ARG A 328 -0.06 -13.61 3.59
C ARG A 328 -0.88 -14.83 3.16
N VAL A 329 -0.51 -15.49 2.06
CA VAL A 329 -1.15 -16.76 1.66
C VAL A 329 -0.94 -17.82 2.71
N LEU A 330 0.30 -18.03 3.13
CA LEU A 330 0.63 -19.01 4.16
C LEU A 330 -0.07 -18.73 5.49
N LEU A 331 -0.28 -17.49 5.82
CA LEU A 331 -0.84 -17.11 7.11
C LEU A 331 -2.38 -17.05 7.13
N ARG A 332 -3.03 -16.67 6.02
CA ARG A 332 -4.45 -16.25 6.01
C ARG A 332 -5.33 -16.91 4.95
N ARG A 333 -4.76 -17.75 4.09
CA ARG A 333 -5.51 -18.41 3.00
C ARG A 333 -5.39 -19.93 3.10
N VAL A 334 -5.95 -20.61 2.13
CA VAL A 334 -5.73 -22.03 1.90
C VAL A 334 -4.63 -22.15 0.85
N PRO A 335 -3.34 -22.26 1.27
CA PRO A 335 -2.25 -22.37 0.33
C PRO A 335 -2.30 -23.74 -0.37
N TRP A 336 -2.03 -23.73 -1.67
CA TRP A 336 -1.90 -24.97 -2.45
C TRP A 336 -0.43 -25.36 -2.62
N ARG A 337 0.40 -24.38 -3.01
CA ARG A 337 1.80 -24.57 -3.35
C ARG A 337 2.56 -23.25 -3.20
N ILE A 338 3.82 -23.32 -2.86
CA ILE A 338 4.74 -22.19 -2.86
C ILE A 338 5.81 -22.43 -3.93
N LEU A 339 6.02 -21.44 -4.78
CA LEU A 339 7.11 -21.40 -5.75
C LEU A 339 8.19 -20.47 -5.21
N VAL A 340 9.44 -20.87 -5.26
CA VAL A 340 10.62 -20.06 -4.87
C VAL A 340 11.61 -20.04 -6.00
N ARG A 341 12.23 -18.88 -6.28
CA ARG A 341 13.24 -18.76 -7.31
C ARG A 341 14.51 -19.49 -6.94
N ASP A 342 14.88 -19.43 -5.67
CA ASP A 342 16.03 -20.10 -5.09
C ASP A 342 15.66 -20.59 -3.69
N ASN A 343 16.04 -21.82 -3.36
CA ASN A 343 15.71 -22.41 -2.06
C ASN A 343 16.55 -21.85 -0.90
N ASP A 344 17.69 -21.25 -1.17
CA ASP A 344 18.67 -20.85 -0.15
C ASP A 344 18.62 -19.36 0.20
N LEU A 345 17.71 -18.58 -0.43
CA LEU A 345 17.57 -17.16 -0.12
C LEU A 345 17.16 -16.95 1.34
N PRO A 346 17.88 -16.10 2.09
CA PRO A 346 17.57 -15.79 3.49
C PRO A 346 16.14 -15.25 3.65
N GLU A 347 15.66 -14.46 2.70
CA GLU A 347 14.32 -13.88 2.66
C GLU A 347 13.20 -14.92 2.68
N HIS A 348 13.50 -16.18 2.28
CA HIS A 348 12.54 -17.28 2.26
C HIS A 348 12.50 -18.11 3.55
N ARG A 349 13.36 -17.81 4.54
CA ARG A 349 13.44 -18.61 5.77
C ARG A 349 12.09 -18.77 6.46
N HIS A 350 11.39 -17.66 6.68
CA HIS A 350 10.07 -17.69 7.31
C HIS A 350 9.01 -18.36 6.42
N ILE A 351 9.11 -18.21 5.08
CA ILE A 351 8.20 -18.86 4.12
C ILE A 351 8.35 -20.38 4.21
N ARG A 352 9.58 -20.90 4.24
CA ARG A 352 9.85 -22.34 4.36
C ARG A 352 9.32 -22.90 5.69
N LEU A 353 9.53 -22.18 6.79
CA LEU A 353 9.01 -22.57 8.11
C LEU A 353 7.49 -22.67 8.09
N LEU A 354 6.81 -21.62 7.64
CA LEU A 354 5.35 -21.59 7.56
C LEU A 354 4.80 -22.65 6.59
N ALA A 355 5.47 -22.89 5.47
CA ALA A 355 5.06 -23.92 4.52
C ALA A 355 5.19 -25.32 5.13
N ALA A 356 6.30 -25.60 5.84
CA ALA A 356 6.51 -26.86 6.52
C ALA A 356 5.47 -27.11 7.62
N GLU A 357 5.16 -26.11 8.46
CA GLU A 357 4.14 -26.20 9.51
C GLU A 357 2.76 -26.53 8.95
N ARG A 358 2.45 -26.05 7.74
CA ARG A 358 1.17 -26.26 7.09
C ARG A 358 1.14 -27.44 6.11
N GLY A 359 2.26 -28.16 5.95
CA GLY A 359 2.38 -29.26 4.99
C GLY A 359 2.21 -28.82 3.54
N VAL A 360 2.57 -27.56 3.21
CA VAL A 360 2.48 -27.01 1.86
C VAL A 360 3.77 -27.28 1.10
N PRO A 361 3.71 -27.88 -0.12
CA PRO A 361 4.89 -28.14 -0.91
C PRO A 361 5.54 -26.84 -1.39
N VAL A 362 6.89 -26.81 -1.33
CA VAL A 362 7.73 -25.74 -1.89
C VAL A 362 8.43 -26.28 -3.12
N GLU A 363 8.34 -25.57 -4.24
CA GLU A 363 8.92 -25.93 -5.53
C GLU A 363 9.88 -24.85 -6.00
N VAL A 364 11.07 -25.24 -6.46
CA VAL A 364 12.07 -24.31 -6.97
C VAL A 364 11.82 -24.03 -8.45
N ARG A 365 11.73 -22.75 -8.78
CA ARG A 365 11.49 -22.22 -10.12
C ARG A 365 12.41 -21.03 -10.40
N ALA A 366 13.56 -21.30 -11.02
CA ALA A 366 14.59 -20.28 -11.28
C ALA A 366 14.17 -19.17 -12.27
N ASP A 367 13.12 -19.40 -13.04
CA ASP A 367 12.58 -18.50 -14.07
C ASP A 367 11.58 -17.45 -13.54
N LEU A 368 11.29 -17.46 -12.23
CA LEU A 368 10.38 -16.48 -11.64
C LEU A 368 10.96 -15.05 -11.67
N ALA A 369 10.17 -14.07 -12.07
CA ALA A 369 10.52 -12.64 -11.93
C ALA A 369 10.60 -12.22 -10.44
N TYR A 370 9.75 -12.79 -9.60
CA TYR A 370 9.78 -12.60 -8.14
C TYR A 370 10.68 -13.62 -7.46
N SER A 371 11.09 -13.33 -6.23
CA SER A 371 11.84 -14.30 -5.43
C SER A 371 10.98 -15.51 -5.05
N CYS A 372 9.66 -15.30 -4.87
CA CYS A 372 8.70 -16.37 -4.62
C CYS A 372 7.28 -16.01 -5.06
N MET A 373 6.40 -17.02 -5.15
CA MET A 373 4.96 -16.88 -5.37
C MET A 373 4.18 -17.90 -4.55
N GLY A 374 3.09 -17.47 -3.94
CA GLY A 374 2.12 -18.35 -3.29
C GLY A 374 0.95 -18.65 -4.21
N LEU A 375 0.62 -19.94 -4.41
CA LEU A 375 -0.55 -20.37 -5.14
C LEU A 375 -1.66 -20.74 -4.17
N ILE A 376 -2.88 -20.24 -4.44
CA ILE A 376 -4.10 -20.54 -3.68
C ILE A 376 -4.83 -21.67 -4.38
N LYS A 377 -5.35 -22.63 -3.62
CA LYS A 377 -6.16 -23.71 -4.16
C LYS A 377 -7.49 -23.14 -4.67
N GLU A 378 -7.86 -23.51 -5.89
CA GLU A 378 -9.22 -23.31 -6.38
C GLU A 378 -10.14 -24.37 -5.78
N ASP A 379 -11.28 -23.93 -5.28
CA ASP A 379 -12.37 -24.84 -4.92
C ASP A 379 -12.99 -25.34 -6.22
N SER A 380 -12.94 -26.65 -6.42
CA SER A 380 -13.48 -27.34 -7.59
C SER A 380 -15.02 -27.42 -7.56
#